data_11a042042d2172b708ad22d4c9212430
#
_entry.id   11a042042d2172b708ad22d4c9212430
#
_cell.length_a   1.000
_cell.length_b   1.000
_cell.length_c   1.000
_cell.angle_alpha   90.00
_cell.angle_beta   90.00
_cell.angle_gamma   90.00
#
_symmetry.space_group_name_H-M   'P 1'
#
loop_
_entity.id
_entity.type
_entity.pdbx_description
1 polymer ?
#
loop_
_entity_poly.entity_id
_entity_poly.type
_entity_poly.pdbx_seq_one_letter_code
_entity_poly.pdbx_strand_id
1 'polypeptide(L)'
;MKMAVISAVLAVVGWAAPDWQQQLPPEEFARRPELQDAIDFANFDQPLMVAAIFHETNRVRRQMGLVPFTHLAKLDEAADLKAAIGVMQGELSHSNPIPLTATPADRVRAVGLSYRLVAENIARLGILDLPAGTTQVGVRKNGGRDEYYQLETKRAVGPRTYAGFAGAVVQAWMNSPSHRANIVNPAFLSLGCGARVCRDLANRHEQIYATQVFFTPR
;
A
#
# COMPACT_ATOMS: atom_id res chain seq x y z
N MET A 1 -14.68 -26.85 5.91
CA MET A 1 -13.50 -25.98 6.00
C MET A 1 -13.42 -24.87 4.92
N LYS A 2 -13.75 -25.14 3.64
CA LYS A 2 -13.67 -24.12 2.55
C LYS A 2 -14.63 -22.92 2.71
N MET A 3 -15.83 -23.11 3.26
CA MET A 3 -16.79 -22.01 3.46
C MET A 3 -16.42 -21.06 4.61
N ALA A 4 -15.75 -21.55 5.66
CA ALA A 4 -15.32 -20.72 6.79
C ALA A 4 -14.20 -19.74 6.42
N VAL A 5 -13.32 -20.11 5.48
CA VAL A 5 -12.25 -19.24 4.98
C VAL A 5 -12.82 -18.12 4.13
N ILE A 6 -13.84 -18.39 3.31
CA ILE A 6 -14.52 -17.37 2.48
C ILE A 6 -15.24 -16.35 3.38
N SER A 7 -15.91 -16.80 4.45
CA SER A 7 -16.56 -15.90 5.40
C SER A 7 -15.56 -15.05 6.19
N ALA A 8 -14.40 -15.58 6.54
CA ALA A 8 -13.36 -14.83 7.24
C ALA A 8 -12.70 -13.77 6.33
N VAL A 9 -12.50 -14.07 5.06
CA VAL A 9 -11.95 -13.10 4.09
C VAL A 9 -12.96 -11.99 3.78
N LEU A 10 -14.25 -12.32 3.68
CA LEU A 10 -15.32 -11.34 3.47
C LEU A 10 -15.63 -10.52 4.73
N ALA A 11 -15.43 -11.06 5.92
CA ALA A 11 -15.61 -10.32 7.18
C ALA A 11 -14.51 -9.25 7.39
N VAL A 12 -13.36 -9.37 6.75
CA VAL A 12 -12.30 -8.34 6.75
C VAL A 12 -12.69 -7.14 5.86
N VAL A 13 -13.58 -7.33 4.88
CA VAL A 13 -14.05 -6.28 3.94
C VAL A 13 -15.07 -5.32 4.58
N GLY A 14 -15.54 -5.57 5.80
CA GLY A 14 -16.55 -4.75 6.47
C GLY A 14 -16.03 -3.43 7.08
N TRP A 15 -14.76 -3.09 6.93
CA TRP A 15 -14.18 -1.88 7.47
C TRP A 15 -13.78 -0.92 6.32
N ALA A 16 -14.75 -0.21 5.81
CA ALA A 16 -14.45 0.99 5.04
C ALA A 16 -13.79 1.99 6.02
N ALA A 17 -12.47 2.10 5.93
CA ALA A 17 -11.77 3.18 6.60
C ALA A 17 -12.42 4.51 6.17
N PRO A 18 -12.57 5.50 7.06
CA PRO A 18 -13.13 6.78 6.66
C PRO A 18 -12.31 7.37 5.53
N ASP A 19 -12.94 7.55 4.37
CA ASP A 19 -12.31 7.99 3.11
C ASP A 19 -12.15 9.51 3.02
N TRP A 20 -12.52 10.24 4.07
CA TRP A 20 -12.46 11.69 4.09
C TRP A 20 -11.04 12.23 3.83
N GLN A 21 -10.01 11.47 4.20
CA GLN A 21 -8.61 11.89 4.00
C GLN A 21 -8.24 11.98 2.50
N GLN A 22 -8.75 11.07 1.67
CA GLN A 22 -8.53 11.08 0.23
C GLN A 22 -9.31 12.20 -0.47
N GLN A 23 -10.34 12.71 0.19
CA GLN A 23 -11.18 13.81 -0.32
C GLN A 23 -10.62 15.20 0.05
N LEU A 24 -9.64 15.28 0.96
CA LEU A 24 -8.99 16.54 1.30
C LEU A 24 -8.30 17.16 0.07
N PRO A 25 -8.27 18.51 -0.02
CA PRO A 25 -7.39 19.19 -0.96
C PRO A 25 -5.93 18.73 -0.75
N PRO A 26 -5.16 18.51 -1.82
CA PRO A 26 -3.79 17.98 -1.73
C PRO A 26 -2.88 18.78 -0.79
N GLU A 27 -3.04 20.11 -0.79
CA GLU A 27 -2.25 21.02 0.04
C GLU A 27 -2.63 20.93 1.53
N GLU A 28 -3.91 20.65 1.81
CA GLU A 28 -4.40 20.43 3.17
C GLU A 28 -3.91 19.08 3.69
N PHE A 29 -4.06 18.02 2.89
CA PHE A 29 -3.54 16.70 3.26
C PHE A 29 -2.04 16.74 3.54
N ALA A 30 -1.25 17.39 2.67
CA ALA A 30 0.21 17.47 2.81
C ALA A 30 0.70 18.22 4.06
N ARG A 31 -0.15 19.04 4.69
CA ARG A 31 0.19 19.77 5.92
C ARG A 31 -0.09 18.97 7.20
N ARG A 32 -0.69 17.82 7.09
CA ARG A 32 -1.02 17.01 8.26
C ARG A 32 0.25 16.56 8.99
N PRO A 33 0.40 16.90 10.29
CA PRO A 33 1.62 16.55 11.04
C PRO A 33 1.81 15.04 11.16
N GLU A 34 0.72 14.26 11.22
CA GLU A 34 0.75 12.80 11.35
C GLU A 34 1.45 12.09 10.18
N LEU A 35 1.55 12.76 9.02
CA LEU A 35 2.33 12.26 7.89
C LEU A 35 3.83 12.18 8.18
N GLN A 36 4.32 12.96 9.14
CA GLN A 36 5.71 12.98 9.58
C GLN A 36 5.97 12.06 10.78
N ASP A 37 4.94 11.43 11.33
CA ASP A 37 5.11 10.44 12.37
C ASP A 37 5.80 9.21 11.82
N ALA A 38 6.70 8.64 12.62
CA ALA A 38 7.34 7.37 12.33
C ALA A 38 6.29 6.24 12.37
N ILE A 39 6.34 5.33 11.40
CA ILE A 39 5.42 4.20 11.35
C ILE A 39 5.64 3.32 12.58
N ASP A 40 4.62 3.23 13.42
CA ASP A 40 4.54 2.27 14.50
C ASP A 40 3.83 1.00 14.01
N PHE A 41 4.56 -0.10 13.93
CA PHE A 41 4.00 -1.37 13.47
C PHE A 41 2.87 -1.88 14.36
N ALA A 42 2.94 -1.63 15.67
CA ALA A 42 1.93 -2.08 16.63
C ALA A 42 0.66 -1.23 16.58
N ASN A 43 0.80 0.06 16.24
CA ASN A 43 -0.30 1.04 16.17
C ASN A 43 -0.38 1.65 14.75
N PHE A 44 -0.34 0.80 13.73
CA PHE A 44 -0.34 1.23 12.34
C PHE A 44 -1.64 1.93 11.95
N ASP A 45 -1.54 3.20 11.57
CA ASP A 45 -2.67 3.95 11.01
C ASP A 45 -2.84 3.60 9.52
N GLN A 46 -3.60 2.54 9.28
CA GLN A 46 -3.86 2.06 7.92
C GLN A 46 -4.61 3.10 7.07
N PRO A 47 -5.67 3.77 7.55
CA PRO A 47 -6.33 4.84 6.80
C PRO A 47 -5.38 5.95 6.35
N LEU A 48 -4.51 6.41 7.24
CA LEU A 48 -3.52 7.44 6.92
C LEU A 48 -2.54 6.96 5.83
N MET A 49 -2.07 5.72 5.90
CA MET A 49 -1.17 5.16 4.89
C MET A 49 -1.85 5.03 3.52
N VAL A 50 -3.09 4.56 3.48
CA VAL A 50 -3.89 4.45 2.24
C VAL A 50 -4.05 5.82 1.60
N ALA A 51 -4.42 6.84 2.39
CA ALA A 51 -4.53 8.21 1.90
C ALA A 51 -3.18 8.78 1.44
N ALA A 52 -2.09 8.51 2.16
CA ALA A 52 -0.75 8.97 1.78
C ALA A 52 -0.32 8.42 0.42
N ILE A 53 -0.55 7.12 0.17
CA ILE A 53 -0.25 6.49 -1.14
C ILE A 53 -1.13 7.10 -2.25
N PHE A 54 -2.42 7.33 -1.99
CA PHE A 54 -3.34 7.95 -2.96
C PHE A 54 -2.88 9.38 -3.33
N HIS A 55 -2.63 10.23 -2.35
CA HIS A 55 -2.21 11.61 -2.58
C HIS A 55 -0.84 11.70 -3.26
N GLU A 56 0.10 10.85 -2.87
CA GLU A 56 1.42 10.79 -3.48
C GLU A 56 1.35 10.35 -4.94
N THR A 57 0.51 9.36 -5.26
CA THR A 57 0.28 8.94 -6.65
C THR A 57 -0.28 10.10 -7.48
N ASN A 58 -1.24 10.83 -6.95
CA ASN A 58 -1.81 11.98 -7.60
C ASN A 58 -0.84 13.18 -7.69
N ARG A 59 0.07 13.32 -6.72
CA ARG A 59 1.16 14.30 -6.79
C ARG A 59 2.07 14.00 -7.99
N VAL A 60 2.48 12.75 -8.17
CA VAL A 60 3.28 12.32 -9.33
C VAL A 60 2.54 12.58 -10.65
N ARG A 61 1.25 12.24 -10.72
CA ARG A 61 0.46 12.51 -11.93
C ARG A 61 0.42 14.01 -12.27
N ARG A 62 0.15 14.87 -11.29
CA ARG A 62 0.16 16.33 -11.50
C ARG A 62 1.52 16.84 -11.99
N GLN A 63 2.62 16.35 -11.42
CA GLN A 63 3.97 16.72 -11.87
C GLN A 63 4.24 16.31 -13.33
N MET A 64 3.56 15.29 -13.82
CA MET A 64 3.64 14.84 -15.20
C MET A 64 2.58 15.50 -16.12
N GLY A 65 1.81 16.48 -15.64
CA GLY A 65 0.75 17.13 -16.40
C GLY A 65 -0.47 16.25 -16.64
N LEU A 66 -0.65 15.16 -15.88
CA LEU A 66 -1.76 14.24 -16.01
C LEU A 66 -2.91 14.63 -15.06
N VAL A 67 -4.14 14.34 -15.47
CA VAL A 67 -5.32 14.51 -14.62
C VAL A 67 -5.20 13.57 -13.41
N PRO A 68 -5.34 14.06 -12.17
CA PRO A 68 -5.36 13.23 -10.98
C PRO A 68 -6.48 12.19 -11.03
N PHE A 69 -6.25 11.03 -10.44
CA PHE A 69 -7.31 10.05 -10.25
C PHE A 69 -8.34 10.52 -9.23
N THR A 70 -9.61 10.23 -9.51
CA THR A 70 -10.68 10.36 -8.52
C THR A 70 -10.61 9.20 -7.53
N HIS A 71 -10.78 9.49 -6.25
CA HIS A 71 -10.90 8.46 -5.22
C HIS A 71 -12.26 7.73 -5.33
N LEU A 72 -12.24 6.43 -5.09
CA LEU A 72 -13.45 5.61 -4.99
C LEU A 72 -13.28 4.58 -3.88
N ALA A 73 -13.97 4.77 -2.75
CA ALA A 73 -13.85 3.96 -1.54
C ALA A 73 -13.97 2.44 -1.77
N LYS A 74 -14.85 2.02 -2.67
CA LYS A 74 -14.96 0.60 -3.07
C LYS A 74 -13.69 0.04 -3.71
N LEU A 75 -12.87 0.88 -4.30
CA LEU A 75 -11.57 0.43 -4.81
C LEU A 75 -10.56 0.26 -3.69
N ASP A 76 -10.65 1.03 -2.59
CA ASP A 76 -9.85 0.78 -1.39
C ASP A 76 -10.21 -0.57 -0.78
N GLU A 77 -11.50 -0.94 -0.74
CA GLU A 77 -11.93 -2.27 -0.30
C GLU A 77 -11.30 -3.38 -1.16
N ALA A 78 -11.29 -3.24 -2.48
CA ALA A 78 -10.69 -4.20 -3.39
C ALA A 78 -9.16 -4.27 -3.22
N ALA A 79 -8.50 -3.13 -3.02
CA ALA A 79 -7.06 -3.02 -2.80
C ALA A 79 -6.65 -3.58 -1.43
N ASP A 80 -7.43 -3.31 -0.39
CA ASP A 80 -7.20 -3.84 0.95
C ASP A 80 -7.39 -5.36 1.01
N LEU A 81 -8.41 -5.87 0.33
CA LEU A 81 -8.62 -7.32 0.17
C LEU A 81 -7.37 -7.97 -0.48
N LYS A 82 -6.78 -7.32 -1.49
CA LYS A 82 -5.53 -7.83 -2.10
C LYS A 82 -4.36 -7.77 -1.12
N ALA A 83 -4.20 -6.67 -0.38
CA ALA A 83 -3.14 -6.55 0.60
C ALA A 83 -3.27 -7.61 1.70
N ALA A 84 -4.48 -7.85 2.22
CA ALA A 84 -4.77 -8.89 3.22
C ALA A 84 -4.44 -10.30 2.69
N ILE A 85 -4.83 -10.62 1.46
CA ILE A 85 -4.49 -11.90 0.82
C ILE A 85 -2.97 -12.05 0.67
N GLY A 86 -2.28 -11.00 0.23
CA GLY A 86 -0.82 -11.00 0.07
C GLY A 86 -0.08 -11.26 1.39
N VAL A 87 -0.52 -10.62 2.47
CA VAL A 87 0.02 -10.86 3.82
C VAL A 87 -0.24 -12.30 4.27
N MET A 88 -1.45 -12.80 4.08
CA MET A 88 -1.84 -14.17 4.48
C MET A 88 -1.05 -15.24 3.73
N GLN A 89 -0.78 -15.04 2.45
CA GLN A 89 -0.05 -16.00 1.60
C GLN A 89 1.47 -15.83 1.65
N GLY A 90 1.95 -14.67 2.09
CA GLY A 90 3.37 -14.33 2.06
C GLY A 90 3.94 -14.11 0.65
N GLU A 91 3.08 -14.00 -0.36
CA GLU A 91 3.46 -13.93 -1.77
C GLU A 91 3.13 -12.58 -2.40
N LEU A 92 3.98 -12.16 -3.34
CA LEU A 92 3.76 -10.98 -4.18
C LEU A 92 3.28 -11.45 -5.56
N SER A 93 1.99 -11.74 -5.69
CA SER A 93 1.34 -12.21 -6.91
C SER A 93 0.03 -11.47 -7.15
N HIS A 94 -0.29 -11.15 -8.40
CA HIS A 94 -1.58 -10.55 -8.77
C HIS A 94 -2.75 -11.53 -8.68
N SER A 95 -2.48 -12.82 -8.75
CA SER A 95 -3.49 -13.88 -8.64
C SER A 95 -3.41 -14.61 -7.30
N ASN A 96 -4.49 -15.27 -6.93
CA ASN A 96 -4.56 -16.16 -5.78
C ASN A 96 -5.58 -17.28 -6.01
N PRO A 97 -5.53 -18.40 -5.27
CA PRO A 97 -6.44 -19.54 -5.47
C PRO A 97 -7.83 -19.36 -4.82
N ILE A 98 -8.13 -18.21 -4.20
CA ILE A 98 -9.38 -17.99 -3.50
C ILE A 98 -10.47 -17.62 -4.51
N PRO A 99 -11.58 -18.42 -4.63
CA PRO A 99 -12.66 -18.10 -5.54
C PRO A 99 -13.22 -16.68 -5.32
N LEU A 100 -13.71 -16.06 -6.39
CA LEU A 100 -14.29 -14.70 -6.42
C LEU A 100 -13.29 -13.55 -6.14
N THR A 101 -12.05 -13.85 -5.80
CA THR A 101 -11.01 -12.85 -5.53
C THR A 101 -9.70 -13.15 -6.27
N ALA A 102 -9.73 -14.16 -7.15
CA ALA A 102 -8.55 -14.73 -7.78
C ALA A 102 -7.72 -13.70 -8.56
N THR A 103 -8.36 -12.81 -9.26
CA THR A 103 -7.72 -11.78 -10.11
C THR A 103 -8.08 -10.36 -9.63
N PRO A 104 -7.36 -9.31 -10.08
CA PRO A 104 -7.77 -7.93 -9.82
C PRO A 104 -9.20 -7.65 -10.25
N ALA A 105 -9.60 -8.18 -11.40
CA ALA A 105 -10.95 -8.06 -11.93
C ALA A 105 -12.03 -8.69 -11.03
N ASP A 106 -11.72 -9.86 -10.44
CA ASP A 106 -12.65 -10.52 -9.53
C ASP A 106 -12.81 -9.75 -8.23
N ARG A 107 -11.73 -9.18 -7.68
CA ARG A 107 -11.79 -8.34 -6.48
C ARG A 107 -12.64 -7.08 -6.70
N VAL A 108 -12.51 -6.43 -7.87
CA VAL A 108 -13.33 -5.28 -8.24
C VAL A 108 -14.81 -5.66 -8.37
N ARG A 109 -15.11 -6.82 -8.94
CA ARG A 109 -16.51 -7.34 -8.99
C ARG A 109 -17.02 -7.70 -7.60
N ALA A 110 -16.18 -8.27 -6.75
CA ALA A 110 -16.57 -8.67 -5.38
C ALA A 110 -17.03 -7.48 -4.52
N VAL A 111 -16.51 -6.27 -4.78
CA VAL A 111 -16.98 -5.03 -4.13
C VAL A 111 -18.14 -4.36 -4.87
N GLY A 112 -18.74 -5.04 -5.83
CA GLY A 112 -19.94 -4.58 -6.55
C GLY A 112 -19.70 -3.56 -7.66
N LEU A 113 -18.48 -3.49 -8.22
CA LEU A 113 -18.14 -2.58 -9.30
C LEU A 113 -18.11 -3.29 -10.67
N SER A 114 -18.66 -2.63 -11.69
CA SER A 114 -18.55 -3.01 -13.10
C SER A 114 -17.53 -2.12 -13.80
N TYR A 115 -16.59 -2.71 -14.52
CA TYR A 115 -15.47 -2.00 -15.10
C TYR A 115 -15.39 -2.16 -16.64
N ARG A 116 -14.80 -1.16 -17.28
CA ARG A 116 -14.26 -1.25 -18.64
C ARG A 116 -12.76 -1.59 -18.59
N LEU A 117 -12.01 -0.96 -17.67
CA LEU A 117 -10.59 -1.19 -17.49
C LEU A 117 -10.29 -1.38 -15.99
N VAL A 118 -9.43 -2.33 -15.69
CA VAL A 118 -8.87 -2.58 -14.35
C VAL A 118 -7.40 -2.93 -14.49
N ALA A 119 -6.58 -2.36 -13.61
CA ALA A 119 -5.19 -2.78 -13.40
C ALA A 119 -4.84 -2.72 -11.92
N GLU A 120 -3.72 -3.31 -11.56
CA GLU A 120 -3.27 -3.37 -10.17
C GLU A 120 -1.75 -3.20 -10.10
N ASN A 121 -1.28 -2.42 -9.14
CA ASN A 121 0.10 -2.42 -8.69
C ASN A 121 0.16 -3.01 -7.28
N ILE A 122 1.16 -3.85 -7.03
CA ILE A 122 1.43 -4.41 -5.72
C ILE A 122 2.91 -4.23 -5.37
N ALA A 123 3.18 -4.03 -4.09
CA ALA A 123 4.54 -3.97 -3.56
C ALA A 123 4.57 -4.51 -2.13
N ARG A 124 5.73 -5.03 -1.72
CA ARG A 124 6.05 -5.32 -0.35
C ARG A 124 7.36 -4.60 -0.02
N LEU A 125 7.30 -3.61 0.87
CA LEU A 125 8.41 -2.74 1.18
C LEU A 125 8.65 -2.69 2.69
N GLY A 126 9.93 -2.72 3.09
CA GLY A 126 10.33 -2.56 4.50
C GLY A 126 10.01 -1.16 5.02
N ILE A 127 9.65 -1.10 6.31
CA ILE A 127 9.38 0.19 6.96
C ILE A 127 10.64 0.96 7.34
N LEU A 128 11.81 0.31 7.37
CA LEU A 128 13.05 0.99 7.74
C LEU A 128 13.48 2.02 6.69
N ASP A 129 13.88 3.20 7.15
CA ASP A 129 14.42 4.25 6.29
C ASP A 129 15.92 4.03 6.03
N LEU A 130 16.19 3.13 5.09
CA LEU A 130 17.55 2.75 4.72
C LEU A 130 18.12 3.73 3.72
N PRO A 131 19.29 4.33 4.02
CA PRO A 131 20.03 5.10 3.02
C PRO A 131 20.35 4.27 1.78
N ALA A 132 20.42 4.93 0.63
CA ALA A 132 20.78 4.28 -0.63
C ALA A 132 22.12 3.53 -0.48
N GLY A 133 22.18 2.32 -1.02
CA GLY A 133 23.37 1.48 -0.95
C GLY A 133 23.53 0.69 0.36
N THR A 134 22.61 0.81 1.32
CA THR A 134 22.64 -0.04 2.52
C THR A 134 22.31 -1.47 2.12
N THR A 135 23.27 -2.38 2.28
CA THR A 135 23.13 -3.79 1.91
C THR A 135 22.79 -4.68 3.09
N GLN A 136 23.20 -4.28 4.29
CA GLN A 136 23.03 -5.08 5.50
C GLN A 136 22.59 -4.25 6.70
N VAL A 137 21.63 -4.79 7.45
CA VAL A 137 21.08 -4.20 8.67
C VAL A 137 21.31 -5.15 9.83
N GLY A 138 21.89 -4.63 10.90
CA GLY A 138 22.00 -5.33 12.17
C GLY A 138 20.83 -5.00 13.08
N VAL A 139 20.56 -5.90 14.01
CA VAL A 139 19.56 -5.73 15.07
C VAL A 139 20.24 -5.93 16.41
N ARG A 140 19.98 -5.05 17.36
CA ARG A 140 20.35 -5.22 18.75
C ARG A 140 19.17 -4.94 19.65
N LYS A 141 19.16 -5.56 20.84
CA LYS A 141 18.15 -5.26 21.86
C LYS A 141 18.58 -4.06 22.70
N ASN A 142 17.70 -3.10 22.84
CA ASN A 142 17.87 -1.97 23.74
C ASN A 142 16.57 -1.74 24.52
N GLY A 143 16.60 -1.91 25.84
CA GLY A 143 15.41 -1.79 26.68
C GLY A 143 14.26 -2.72 26.28
N GLY A 144 14.55 -3.90 25.72
CA GLY A 144 13.55 -4.86 25.25
C GLY A 144 13.01 -4.59 23.84
N ARG A 145 13.41 -3.49 23.20
CA ARG A 145 13.03 -3.13 21.83
C ARG A 145 14.13 -3.48 20.85
N ASP A 146 13.76 -3.80 19.62
CA ASP A 146 14.69 -3.98 18.52
C ASP A 146 15.17 -2.61 18.02
N GLU A 147 16.47 -2.37 18.07
CA GLU A 147 17.13 -1.24 17.40
C GLU A 147 17.84 -1.76 16.16
N TYR A 148 17.54 -1.12 15.03
CA TYR A 148 18.18 -1.41 13.76
C TYR A 148 19.34 -0.46 13.50
N TYR A 149 20.40 -0.97 12.87
CA TYR A 149 21.56 -0.17 12.50
C TYR A 149 22.22 -0.70 11.22
N GLN A 150 22.84 0.19 10.46
CA GLN A 150 23.67 -0.20 9.32
C GLN A 150 24.89 -0.96 9.82
N LEU A 151 25.18 -2.14 9.26
CA LEU A 151 26.33 -2.93 9.71
C LEU A 151 27.67 -2.24 9.42
N GLU A 152 27.78 -1.55 8.30
CA GLU A 152 29.00 -0.87 7.87
C GLU A 152 29.32 0.34 8.76
N THR A 153 28.33 1.21 8.96
CA THR A 153 28.53 2.53 9.60
C THR A 153 28.17 2.56 11.07
N LYS A 154 27.49 1.51 11.58
CA LYS A 154 26.90 1.44 12.92
C LYS A 154 25.86 2.52 13.22
N ARG A 155 25.43 3.28 12.22
CA ARG A 155 24.38 4.30 12.39
C ARG A 155 23.04 3.63 12.65
N ALA A 156 22.30 4.16 13.60
CA ALA A 156 20.93 3.74 13.87
C ALA A 156 20.04 4.02 12.64
N VAL A 157 19.09 3.14 12.41
CA VAL A 157 18.08 3.22 11.36
C VAL A 157 16.71 3.15 12.01
N GLY A 158 15.90 4.17 11.78
CA GLY A 158 14.51 4.21 12.25
C GLY A 158 13.51 3.80 11.17
N PRO A 159 12.24 3.67 11.53
CA PRO A 159 11.17 3.50 10.57
C PRO A 159 10.97 4.77 9.73
N ARG A 160 10.49 4.60 8.52
CA ARG A 160 10.01 5.70 7.67
C ARG A 160 8.82 6.38 8.34
N THR A 161 8.61 7.63 7.98
CA THR A 161 7.33 8.30 8.22
C THR A 161 6.26 7.81 7.24
N TYR A 162 4.99 8.11 7.49
CA TYR A 162 3.91 7.79 6.55
C TYR A 162 4.14 8.42 5.17
N ALA A 163 4.52 9.71 5.12
CA ALA A 163 4.88 10.37 3.88
C ALA A 163 6.12 9.73 3.22
N GLY A 164 7.14 9.41 4.01
CA GLY A 164 8.37 8.78 3.52
C GLY A 164 8.11 7.41 2.90
N PHE A 165 7.25 6.60 3.52
CA PHE A 165 6.87 5.30 2.96
C PHE A 165 6.06 5.45 1.68
N ALA A 166 5.04 6.33 1.66
CA ALA A 166 4.23 6.58 0.46
C ALA A 166 5.10 7.05 -0.71
N GLY A 167 6.03 7.97 -0.45
CA GLY A 167 7.02 8.40 -1.45
C GLY A 167 7.86 7.24 -1.98
N ALA A 168 8.39 6.41 -1.08
CA ALA A 168 9.25 5.29 -1.46
C ALA A 168 8.51 4.23 -2.29
N VAL A 169 7.28 3.84 -1.90
CA VAL A 169 6.54 2.81 -2.62
C VAL A 169 6.05 3.31 -3.98
N VAL A 170 5.58 4.56 -4.08
CA VAL A 170 5.17 5.14 -5.37
C VAL A 170 6.38 5.30 -6.29
N GLN A 171 7.53 5.73 -5.76
CA GLN A 171 8.78 5.79 -6.54
C GLN A 171 9.23 4.40 -7.02
N ALA A 172 9.10 3.36 -6.19
CA ALA A 172 9.41 1.99 -6.59
C ALA A 172 8.53 1.55 -7.77
N TRP A 173 7.22 1.85 -7.73
CA TRP A 173 6.31 1.58 -8.86
C TRP A 173 6.68 2.41 -10.09
N MET A 174 7.05 3.69 -9.93
CA MET A 174 7.48 4.53 -11.06
C MET A 174 8.79 4.06 -11.71
N ASN A 175 9.65 3.39 -10.98
CA ASN A 175 10.89 2.80 -11.51
C ASN A 175 10.66 1.46 -12.23
N SER A 176 9.50 0.84 -12.07
CA SER A 176 9.11 -0.40 -12.74
C SER A 176 8.26 -0.09 -13.98
N PRO A 177 8.69 -0.45 -15.21
CA PRO A 177 7.97 -0.08 -16.43
C PRO A 177 6.50 -0.48 -16.45
N SER A 178 6.16 -1.69 -15.99
CA SER A 178 4.79 -2.19 -15.95
C SER A 178 3.91 -1.44 -14.94
N HIS A 179 4.42 -1.21 -13.73
CA HIS A 179 3.70 -0.47 -12.70
C HIS A 179 3.55 1.01 -13.06
N ARG A 180 4.62 1.61 -13.60
CA ARG A 180 4.56 2.98 -14.11
C ARG A 180 3.49 3.14 -15.17
N ALA A 181 3.39 2.20 -16.12
CA ALA A 181 2.39 2.24 -17.17
C ALA A 181 0.97 2.40 -16.62
N ASN A 182 0.65 1.77 -15.49
CA ASN A 182 -0.64 1.93 -14.83
C ASN A 182 -0.82 3.34 -14.24
N ILE A 183 0.20 3.86 -13.53
CA ILE A 183 0.14 5.19 -12.89
C ILE A 183 -0.02 6.31 -13.92
N VAL A 184 0.65 6.22 -15.08
CA VAL A 184 0.63 7.28 -16.09
C VAL A 184 -0.45 7.11 -17.15
N ASN A 185 -1.24 6.04 -17.12
CA ASN A 185 -2.26 5.77 -18.12
C ASN A 185 -3.44 6.77 -17.99
N PRO A 186 -3.71 7.55 -19.04
CA PRO A 186 -4.82 8.51 -19.00
C PRO A 186 -6.20 7.85 -19.12
N ALA A 187 -6.26 6.57 -19.50
CA ALA A 187 -7.51 5.85 -19.63
C ALA A 187 -8.09 5.39 -18.29
N PHE A 188 -7.30 5.34 -17.22
CA PHE A 188 -7.82 5.12 -15.87
C PHE A 188 -8.32 6.43 -15.27
N LEU A 189 -9.50 6.39 -14.66
CA LEU A 189 -10.17 7.54 -14.08
C LEU A 189 -10.12 7.56 -12.56
N SER A 190 -10.14 6.39 -11.94
CA SER A 190 -10.22 6.25 -10.48
C SER A 190 -9.12 5.35 -9.94
N LEU A 191 -8.78 5.60 -8.68
CA LEU A 191 -7.78 4.86 -7.91
C LEU A 191 -8.33 4.54 -6.52
N GLY A 192 -8.09 3.31 -6.07
CA GLY A 192 -8.14 2.93 -4.66
C GLY A 192 -6.79 2.35 -4.22
N CYS A 193 -6.50 2.48 -2.94
CA CYS A 193 -5.28 2.00 -2.33
C CYS A 193 -5.56 1.07 -1.15
N GLY A 194 -4.65 0.15 -0.87
CA GLY A 194 -4.68 -0.73 0.29
C GLY A 194 -3.29 -0.87 0.89
N ALA A 195 -3.23 -1.01 2.21
CA ALA A 195 -1.97 -1.17 2.92
C ALA A 195 -2.16 -2.08 4.14
N ARG A 196 -1.34 -3.12 4.28
CA ARG A 196 -1.35 -4.03 5.42
C ARG A 196 0.06 -4.27 5.91
N VAL A 197 0.24 -4.16 7.22
CA VAL A 197 1.50 -4.54 7.85
C VAL A 197 1.69 -6.05 7.80
N CYS A 198 2.92 -6.47 7.56
CA CYS A 198 3.33 -7.87 7.62
C CYS A 198 4.73 -7.98 8.21
N ARG A 199 5.03 -9.14 8.81
CA ARG A 199 6.37 -9.41 9.30
C ARG A 199 7.04 -10.43 8.38
N ASP A 200 8.19 -10.07 7.86
CA ASP A 200 9.04 -11.03 7.17
C ASP A 200 9.67 -11.96 8.21
N LEU A 201 9.18 -13.20 8.27
CA LEU A 201 9.67 -14.19 9.24
C LEU A 201 11.12 -14.60 8.99
N ALA A 202 11.59 -14.51 7.73
CA ALA A 202 12.96 -14.88 7.37
C ALA A 202 13.95 -13.78 7.80
N ASN A 203 13.61 -12.52 7.57
CA ASN A 203 14.51 -11.38 7.84
C ASN A 203 14.19 -10.61 9.11
N ARG A 204 13.13 -10.97 9.83
CA ARG A 204 12.62 -10.29 11.03
C ARG A 204 12.32 -8.80 10.86
N HIS A 205 12.17 -8.33 9.61
CA HIS A 205 11.87 -6.94 9.32
C HIS A 205 10.38 -6.75 9.15
N GLU A 206 9.91 -5.65 9.69
CA GLU A 206 8.55 -5.20 9.50
C GLU A 206 8.40 -4.59 8.11
N GLN A 207 7.33 -4.96 7.43
CA GLN A 207 7.04 -4.57 6.06
C GLN A 207 5.59 -4.14 5.92
N ILE A 208 5.30 -3.41 4.87
CA ILE A 208 3.93 -3.12 4.44
C ILE A 208 3.71 -3.71 3.06
N TYR A 209 2.62 -4.46 2.92
CA TYR A 209 2.08 -4.87 1.64
C TYR A 209 1.17 -3.75 1.16
N ALA A 210 1.54 -3.10 0.06
CA ALA A 210 0.82 -1.98 -0.53
C ALA A 210 0.21 -2.38 -1.87
N THR A 211 -0.99 -1.91 -2.13
CA THR A 211 -1.76 -2.19 -3.36
C THR A 211 -2.37 -0.91 -3.91
N GLN A 212 -2.38 -0.78 -5.23
CA GLN A 212 -3.16 0.20 -5.98
C GLN A 212 -4.09 -0.55 -6.93
N VAL A 213 -5.36 -0.15 -7.00
CA VAL A 213 -6.33 -0.63 -7.98
C VAL A 213 -6.78 0.53 -8.84
N PHE A 214 -6.45 0.47 -10.14
CA PHE A 214 -6.80 1.45 -11.15
C PHE A 214 -8.08 1.01 -11.85
N PHE A 215 -8.95 1.97 -12.16
CA PHE A 215 -10.30 1.65 -12.61
C PHE A 215 -10.86 2.67 -13.58
N THR A 216 -11.63 2.16 -14.53
CA THR A 216 -12.53 2.94 -15.38
C THR A 216 -13.87 2.23 -15.42
N PRO A 217 -14.98 2.90 -15.10
CA PRO A 217 -16.31 2.30 -15.13
C PRO A 217 -16.70 1.87 -16.54
N ARG A 218 -17.69 0.99 -16.57
CA ARG A 218 -18.31 0.51 -17.82
C ARG A 218 -19.21 1.56 -18.44
#